data_3150181309894ff014da2b2de4d6f206
#
_entry.id   3150181309894ff014da2b2de4d6f206
#
_cell.length_a   1.000
_cell.length_b   1.000
_cell.length_c   1.000
_cell.angle_alpha   90.00
_cell.angle_beta   90.00
_cell.angle_gamma   90.00
#
_symmetry.space_group_name_H-M   'P 1'
#
loop_
_entity.id
_entity.type
_entity.pdbx_description
1 polymer ?
#
loop_
_entity_poly.entity_id
_entity_poly.type
_entity_poly.pdbx_seq_one_letter_code
_entity_poly.pdbx_strand_id
1 'polypeptide(L)'
;MTKKSRTTPSADTTPDSAMPRHIAVIGAGIAGITCARTLAKAGHRVSVFEKSQGAGGRMATRNTEFGEFDHGVQYFTVRDPRFEEALSTVSGMVRPWSANTVRILDDHGRVMAASLPVPEAHWVAKPGMNALVQQWAINRKLLRLSARRHGNRQNGQQKKMISTHE
;
A
#
# COMPACT_ATOMS: atom_id res chain seq x y z
N MET A 1 -38.07 -46.75 23.99
CA MET A 1 -36.81 -46.13 23.51
C MET A 1 -37.15 -44.87 22.73
N THR A 2 -37.09 -43.73 23.39
CA THR A 2 -37.48 -42.42 22.82
C THR A 2 -36.26 -41.66 22.41
N LYS A 3 -36.09 -41.40 21.10
CA LYS A 3 -34.99 -40.62 20.50
C LYS A 3 -35.24 -39.11 20.75
N LYS A 4 -34.38 -38.51 21.55
CA LYS A 4 -34.35 -37.07 21.84
C LYS A 4 -33.70 -36.36 20.68
N SER A 5 -34.45 -35.58 19.90
CA SER A 5 -33.92 -34.73 18.83
C SER A 5 -33.14 -33.56 19.43
N ARG A 6 -31.90 -33.40 18.99
CA ARG A 6 -30.99 -32.32 19.40
C ARG A 6 -31.21 -31.15 18.45
N THR A 7 -31.93 -30.13 18.90
CA THR A 7 -32.07 -28.87 18.16
C THR A 7 -30.74 -28.10 18.26
N THR A 8 -30.07 -27.92 17.14
CA THR A 8 -28.95 -26.98 17.00
C THR A 8 -29.47 -25.55 16.97
N PRO A 9 -28.93 -24.64 17.78
CA PRO A 9 -29.25 -23.22 17.63
C PRO A 9 -28.63 -22.69 16.34
N SER A 10 -29.47 -22.16 15.47
CA SER A 10 -29.04 -21.35 14.33
C SER A 10 -28.35 -20.08 14.86
N ALA A 11 -27.05 -19.94 14.59
CA ALA A 11 -26.34 -18.72 14.83
C ALA A 11 -26.77 -17.67 13.77
N ASP A 12 -27.80 -16.91 14.14
CA ASP A 12 -28.19 -15.70 13.44
C ASP A 12 -27.14 -14.62 13.79
N THR A 13 -26.02 -14.63 13.07
CA THR A 13 -25.01 -13.59 13.18
C THR A 13 -25.40 -12.47 12.23
N THR A 14 -26.36 -11.67 12.61
CA THR A 14 -26.51 -10.32 12.06
C THR A 14 -25.15 -9.61 12.30
N PRO A 15 -24.50 -9.05 11.27
CA PRO A 15 -23.28 -8.30 11.49
C PRO A 15 -23.64 -7.12 12.38
N ASP A 16 -23.15 -7.16 13.62
CA ASP A 16 -23.20 -6.06 14.56
C ASP A 16 -22.76 -4.80 13.80
N SER A 17 -23.68 -3.84 13.64
CA SER A 17 -23.40 -2.55 13.03
C SER A 17 -22.45 -1.81 13.98
N ALA A 18 -21.19 -2.20 13.94
CA ALA A 18 -20.16 -1.68 14.81
C ALA A 18 -20.11 -0.16 14.69
N MET A 19 -20.36 0.53 15.79
CA MET A 19 -20.31 1.98 15.84
C MET A 19 -19.00 2.50 15.24
N PRO A 20 -19.06 3.60 14.47
CA PRO A 20 -17.86 4.19 13.88
C PRO A 20 -16.79 4.45 14.93
N ARG A 21 -15.62 3.84 14.74
CA ARG A 21 -14.46 4.02 15.63
C ARG A 21 -13.44 4.95 14.99
N HIS A 22 -12.62 5.60 15.80
CA HIS A 22 -11.41 6.28 15.33
C HIS A 22 -10.21 5.34 15.49
N ILE A 23 -9.60 4.95 14.38
CA ILE A 23 -8.53 3.95 14.32
C ILE A 23 -7.24 4.60 13.86
N ALA A 24 -6.15 4.33 14.58
CA ALA A 24 -4.81 4.73 14.18
C ALA A 24 -4.10 3.58 13.45
N VAL A 25 -3.57 3.87 12.27
CA VAL A 25 -2.72 2.95 11.50
C VAL A 25 -1.30 3.49 11.48
N ILE A 26 -0.33 2.67 11.86
CA ILE A 26 1.09 3.05 11.90
C ILE A 26 1.80 2.52 10.66
N GLY A 27 2.34 3.45 9.87
CA GLY A 27 3.02 3.19 8.61
C GLY A 27 2.12 3.37 7.39
N ALA A 28 2.58 4.18 6.42
CA ALA A 28 1.91 4.46 5.15
C ALA A 28 2.52 3.68 3.98
N GLY A 29 3.01 2.47 4.20
CA GLY A 29 3.31 1.52 3.13
C GLY A 29 2.04 0.93 2.53
N ILE A 30 2.15 0.09 1.50
CA ILE A 30 1.01 -0.51 0.80
C ILE A 30 0.04 -1.23 1.77
N ALA A 31 0.56 -1.98 2.74
CA ALA A 31 -0.25 -2.70 3.72
C ALA A 31 -1.04 -1.74 4.63
N GLY A 32 -0.39 -0.70 5.17
CA GLY A 32 -1.04 0.29 6.03
C GLY A 32 -2.11 1.09 5.29
N ILE A 33 -1.82 1.54 4.08
CA ILE A 33 -2.79 2.26 3.24
C ILE A 33 -3.96 1.36 2.84
N THR A 34 -3.72 0.09 2.49
CA THR A 34 -4.80 -0.86 2.18
C THR A 34 -5.68 -1.12 3.39
N CYS A 35 -5.08 -1.36 4.57
CA CYS A 35 -5.80 -1.50 5.83
C CYS A 35 -6.66 -0.26 6.12
N ALA A 36 -6.07 0.93 6.04
CA ALA A 36 -6.78 2.19 6.28
C ALA A 36 -7.96 2.39 5.32
N ARG A 37 -7.79 2.06 4.03
CA ARG A 37 -8.86 2.11 3.04
C ARG A 37 -10.01 1.14 3.36
N THR A 38 -9.69 -0.07 3.79
CA THR A 38 -10.68 -1.08 4.15
C THR A 38 -11.49 -0.64 5.37
N LEU A 39 -10.81 -0.14 6.39
CA LEU A 39 -11.46 0.39 7.59
C LEU A 39 -12.33 1.63 7.29
N ALA A 40 -11.85 2.52 6.43
CA ALA A 40 -12.62 3.69 6.00
C ALA A 40 -13.86 3.30 5.18
N LYS A 41 -13.74 2.25 4.33
CA LYS A 41 -14.90 1.68 3.61
C LYS A 41 -15.94 1.10 4.57
N ALA A 42 -15.48 0.52 5.68
CA ALA A 42 -16.35 0.00 6.74
C ALA A 42 -16.96 1.10 7.65
N GLY A 43 -16.77 2.38 7.33
CA GLY A 43 -17.36 3.51 8.04
C GLY A 43 -16.54 4.02 9.23
N HIS A 44 -15.35 3.50 9.45
CA HIS A 44 -14.48 3.98 10.53
C HIS A 44 -13.72 5.27 10.12
N ARG A 45 -13.44 6.12 11.12
CA ARG A 45 -12.52 7.25 10.96
C ARG A 45 -11.09 6.74 11.15
N VAL A 46 -10.20 6.97 10.17
CA VAL A 46 -8.85 6.43 10.19
C VAL A 46 -7.81 7.54 10.13
N SER A 47 -6.81 7.48 11.01
CA SER A 47 -5.60 8.30 10.96
C SER A 47 -4.40 7.42 10.67
N VAL A 48 -3.64 7.75 9.63
CA VAL A 48 -2.40 7.04 9.27
C VAL A 48 -1.21 7.87 9.70
N PHE A 49 -0.30 7.25 10.46
CA PHE A 49 0.93 7.87 10.94
C PHE A 49 2.12 7.31 10.19
N GLU A 50 2.89 8.17 9.54
CA GLU A 50 4.08 7.80 8.77
C GLU A 50 5.31 8.55 9.28
N LYS A 51 6.44 7.84 9.38
CA LYS A 51 7.71 8.45 9.81
C LYS A 51 8.40 9.24 8.70
N SER A 52 8.19 8.83 7.45
CA SER A 52 8.78 9.47 6.26
C SER A 52 7.91 10.64 5.77
N GLN A 53 8.42 11.36 4.78
CA GLN A 53 7.74 12.53 4.23
C GLN A 53 6.51 12.19 3.36
N GLY A 54 6.36 10.91 2.95
CA GLY A 54 5.27 10.47 2.09
C GLY A 54 4.94 8.99 2.24
N ALA A 55 3.80 8.62 1.67
CA ALA A 55 3.39 7.23 1.58
C ALA A 55 4.25 6.48 0.56
N GLY A 56 4.47 5.18 0.79
CA GLY A 56 5.24 4.31 -0.10
C GLY A 56 5.89 3.14 0.63
N GLY A 57 6.58 3.40 1.74
CA GLY A 57 7.31 2.35 2.45
C GLY A 57 8.34 1.65 1.56
N ARG A 58 8.26 0.34 1.40
CA ARG A 58 9.14 -0.44 0.50
C ARG A 58 8.87 -0.18 -1.00
N MET A 59 7.78 0.46 -1.34
CA MET A 59 7.50 0.94 -2.69
C MET A 59 7.91 2.40 -2.87
N ALA A 60 8.81 2.93 -2.03
CA ALA A 60 9.23 4.31 -2.12
C ALA A 60 10.08 4.57 -3.36
N THR A 61 9.80 5.67 -4.03
CA THR A 61 10.57 6.22 -5.16
C THR A 61 11.38 7.39 -4.63
N ARG A 62 12.63 7.48 -4.99
CA ARG A 62 13.54 8.57 -4.64
C ARG A 62 13.72 9.51 -5.83
N ASN A 63 13.45 10.78 -5.62
CA ASN A 63 13.71 11.83 -6.60
C ASN A 63 15.14 12.34 -6.43
N THR A 64 15.85 12.45 -7.52
CA THR A 64 17.21 13.00 -7.61
C THR A 64 17.27 14.01 -8.75
N GLU A 65 18.37 14.73 -8.87
CA GLU A 65 18.64 15.60 -10.01
C GLU A 65 18.71 14.87 -11.36
N PHE A 66 19.00 13.56 -11.34
CA PHE A 66 19.07 12.73 -12.55
C PHE A 66 17.75 12.03 -12.89
N GLY A 67 16.72 12.12 -12.05
CA GLY A 67 15.42 11.50 -12.24
C GLY A 67 14.89 10.76 -11.02
N GLU A 68 13.87 9.96 -11.26
CA GLU A 68 13.17 9.17 -10.23
C GLU A 68 13.68 7.73 -10.23
N PHE A 69 13.98 7.20 -9.04
CA PHE A 69 14.49 5.84 -8.87
C PHE A 69 13.68 5.07 -7.84
N ASP A 70 13.17 3.92 -8.25
CA ASP A 70 12.53 2.95 -7.36
C ASP A 70 13.61 2.13 -6.64
N HIS A 71 13.98 2.55 -5.43
CA HIS A 71 15.08 1.95 -4.68
C HIS A 71 14.66 0.80 -3.75
N GLY A 72 13.37 0.48 -3.73
CA GLY A 72 12.82 -0.64 -3.00
C GLY A 72 12.29 -1.71 -3.96
N VAL A 73 10.96 -1.86 -4.02
CA VAL A 73 10.31 -2.77 -4.97
C VAL A 73 10.36 -2.19 -6.38
N GLN A 74 10.90 -2.94 -7.32
CA GLN A 74 11.02 -2.54 -8.72
C GLN A 74 9.83 -2.99 -9.57
N TYR A 75 9.15 -4.06 -9.17
CA TYR A 75 7.95 -4.60 -9.81
C TYR A 75 7.11 -5.37 -8.78
N PHE A 76 5.90 -5.72 -9.15
CA PHE A 76 5.06 -6.64 -8.39
C PHE A 76 4.31 -7.59 -9.32
N THR A 77 3.82 -8.70 -8.76
CA THR A 77 2.97 -9.66 -9.47
C THR A 77 1.54 -9.56 -8.95
N VAL A 78 0.56 -9.88 -9.79
CA VAL A 78 -0.86 -9.82 -9.46
C VAL A 78 -1.40 -11.25 -9.48
N ARG A 79 -1.52 -11.86 -8.31
CA ARG A 79 -2.00 -13.25 -8.14
C ARG A 79 -3.36 -13.32 -7.47
N ASP A 80 -3.68 -12.34 -6.62
CA ASP A 80 -4.92 -12.31 -5.85
C ASP A 80 -5.96 -11.45 -6.59
N PRO A 81 -7.15 -11.97 -6.91
CA PRO A 81 -8.21 -11.23 -7.61
C PRO A 81 -8.63 -9.94 -6.87
N ARG A 82 -8.56 -9.93 -5.53
CA ARG A 82 -8.85 -8.73 -4.74
C ARG A 82 -7.80 -7.63 -4.95
N PHE A 83 -6.55 -8.03 -5.21
CA PHE A 83 -5.50 -7.07 -5.54
C PHE A 83 -5.69 -6.52 -6.95
N GLU A 84 -6.09 -7.35 -7.91
CA GLU A 84 -6.45 -6.94 -9.26
C GLU A 84 -7.62 -5.94 -9.25
N GLU A 85 -8.69 -6.24 -8.50
CA GLU A 85 -9.80 -5.31 -8.29
C GLU A 85 -9.32 -3.98 -7.65
N ALA A 86 -8.43 -4.04 -6.67
CA ALA A 86 -7.86 -2.83 -6.07
C ALA A 86 -7.07 -1.99 -7.08
N LEU A 87 -6.33 -2.62 -7.99
CA LEU A 87 -5.58 -1.95 -9.06
C LEU A 87 -6.50 -1.30 -10.09
N SER A 88 -7.65 -1.88 -10.39
CA SER A 88 -8.63 -1.29 -11.30
C SER A 88 -9.10 0.10 -10.86
N THR A 89 -9.05 0.40 -9.54
CA THR A 89 -9.39 1.73 -9.00
C THR A 89 -8.38 2.82 -9.34
N VAL A 90 -7.24 2.46 -9.90
CA VAL A 90 -6.14 3.34 -10.30
C VAL A 90 -5.65 3.00 -11.71
N SER A 91 -6.59 2.67 -12.58
CA SER A 91 -6.33 2.34 -13.99
C SER A 91 -5.53 3.45 -14.67
N GLY A 92 -4.55 3.06 -15.49
CA GLY A 92 -3.63 4.00 -16.15
C GLY A 92 -2.37 4.32 -15.35
N MET A 93 -2.32 4.06 -14.03
CA MET A 93 -1.10 4.23 -13.22
C MET A 93 -0.24 2.97 -13.19
N VAL A 94 -0.81 1.81 -13.45
CA VAL A 94 -0.10 0.52 -13.46
C VAL A 94 -0.11 -0.08 -14.86
N ARG A 95 0.99 -0.72 -15.23
CA ARG A 95 1.13 -1.39 -16.53
C ARG A 95 2.01 -2.61 -16.40
N PRO A 96 1.88 -3.59 -17.32
CA PRO A 96 2.86 -4.65 -17.44
C PRO A 96 4.25 -4.05 -17.69
N TRP A 97 5.24 -4.60 -17.03
CA TRP A 97 6.63 -4.25 -17.29
C TRP A 97 7.11 -4.94 -18.57
N SER A 98 7.78 -4.19 -19.43
CA SER A 98 8.26 -4.69 -20.72
C SER A 98 9.53 -5.54 -20.65
N ALA A 99 10.03 -5.84 -19.43
CA ALA A 99 11.21 -6.70 -19.29
C ALA A 99 10.86 -8.14 -19.65
N ASN A 100 11.52 -8.66 -20.66
CA ASN A 100 11.34 -10.04 -21.16
C ASN A 100 12.13 -11.06 -20.33
N THR A 101 13.11 -10.58 -19.55
CA THR A 101 14.03 -11.44 -18.80
C THR A 101 14.47 -10.75 -17.52
N VAL A 102 14.49 -11.47 -16.41
CA VAL A 102 15.08 -11.06 -15.14
C VAL A 102 16.34 -11.88 -14.91
N ARG A 103 17.44 -11.26 -14.56
CA ARG A 103 18.70 -11.93 -14.23
C ARG A 103 19.03 -11.68 -12.77
N ILE A 104 19.47 -12.73 -12.09
CA ILE A 104 20.02 -12.65 -10.75
C ILE A 104 21.52 -12.52 -10.87
N LEU A 105 22.05 -11.47 -10.26
CA LEU A 105 23.49 -11.21 -10.23
C LEU A 105 24.04 -11.49 -8.84
N ASP A 106 25.29 -11.96 -8.76
CA ASP A 106 26.04 -12.03 -7.52
C ASP A 106 26.58 -10.63 -7.12
N ASP A 107 27.27 -10.53 -6.00
CA ASP A 107 27.91 -9.32 -5.48
C ASP A 107 29.02 -8.76 -6.39
N HIS A 108 29.51 -9.56 -7.36
CA HIS A 108 30.49 -9.16 -8.37
C HIS A 108 29.83 -8.82 -9.72
N GLY A 109 28.48 -8.82 -9.80
CA GLY A 109 27.74 -8.53 -11.03
C GLY A 109 27.69 -9.69 -12.04
N ARG A 110 28.05 -10.92 -11.65
CA ARG A 110 27.99 -12.09 -12.51
C ARG A 110 26.59 -12.71 -12.48
N VAL A 111 26.12 -13.21 -13.62
CA VAL A 111 24.81 -13.88 -13.71
C VAL A 111 24.87 -15.20 -12.97
N MET A 112 24.13 -15.32 -11.89
CA MET A 112 24.06 -16.56 -11.08
C MET A 112 23.18 -17.64 -11.71
N ALA A 113 22.15 -17.25 -12.45
CA ALA A 113 21.31 -18.17 -13.19
C ALA A 113 20.79 -17.50 -14.45
N ALA A 114 20.74 -18.24 -15.57
CA ALA A 114 19.94 -17.82 -16.70
C ALA A 114 18.48 -17.88 -16.26
N SER A 115 17.82 -16.74 -16.11
CA SER A 115 16.42 -16.73 -15.77
C SER A 115 15.61 -17.28 -16.94
N LEU A 116 14.79 -18.29 -16.66
CA LEU A 116 13.74 -18.72 -17.57
C LEU A 116 12.82 -17.52 -17.89
N PRO A 117 12.15 -17.52 -19.05
CA PRO A 117 11.13 -16.53 -19.35
C PRO A 117 10.20 -16.40 -18.15
N VAL A 118 9.92 -15.18 -17.74
CA VAL A 118 9.11 -14.92 -16.54
C VAL A 118 7.71 -15.47 -16.77
N PRO A 119 7.25 -16.48 -16.04
CA PRO A 119 5.95 -17.11 -16.28
C PRO A 119 4.78 -16.21 -15.86
N GLU A 120 5.06 -15.14 -15.11
CA GLU A 120 4.07 -14.19 -14.62
C GLU A 120 4.35 -12.79 -15.13
N ALA A 121 3.27 -12.05 -15.45
CA ALA A 121 3.40 -10.65 -15.78
C ALA A 121 3.90 -9.85 -14.56
N HIS A 122 5.02 -9.18 -14.72
CA HIS A 122 5.50 -8.19 -13.77
C HIS A 122 4.82 -6.85 -14.06
N TRP A 123 4.44 -6.15 -13.01
CA TRP A 123 3.75 -4.87 -13.10
C TRP A 123 4.57 -3.77 -12.46
N VAL A 124 4.51 -2.59 -13.05
CA VAL A 124 5.14 -1.37 -12.54
C VAL A 124 4.13 -0.25 -12.44
N ALA A 125 4.33 0.66 -11.50
CA ALA A 125 3.53 1.87 -11.38
C ALA A 125 4.25 3.07 -12.03
N LYS A 126 3.46 4.05 -12.51
CA LYS A 126 3.94 5.31 -13.08
C LYS A 126 3.43 6.51 -12.28
N PRO A 127 4.24 7.57 -12.14
CA PRO A 127 5.62 7.77 -12.61
C PRO A 127 6.64 6.90 -11.88
N GLY A 128 6.42 6.49 -10.63
CA GLY A 128 7.24 5.60 -9.82
C GLY A 128 6.37 4.66 -8.99
N MET A 129 6.98 3.67 -8.35
CA MET A 129 6.26 2.65 -7.58
C MET A 129 5.45 3.22 -6.41
N ASN A 130 5.90 4.33 -5.80
CA ASN A 130 5.18 5.00 -4.72
C ASN A 130 3.87 5.66 -5.18
N ALA A 131 3.73 5.97 -6.47
CA ALA A 131 2.54 6.64 -7.01
C ALA A 131 1.26 5.85 -6.75
N LEU A 132 1.32 4.50 -6.84
CA LEU A 132 0.21 3.61 -6.51
C LEU A 132 -0.27 3.81 -5.08
N VAL A 133 0.67 3.79 -4.13
CA VAL A 133 0.36 3.92 -2.69
C VAL A 133 -0.13 5.33 -2.37
N GLN A 134 0.49 6.35 -2.96
CA GLN A 134 0.08 7.75 -2.81
C GLN A 134 -1.32 7.99 -3.33
N GLN A 135 -1.65 7.49 -4.53
CA GLN A 135 -3.00 7.62 -5.10
C GLN A 135 -4.06 6.97 -4.22
N TRP A 136 -3.74 5.80 -3.66
CA TRP A 136 -4.65 5.16 -2.72
C TRP A 136 -4.80 5.92 -1.40
N ALA A 137 -3.78 6.65 -0.97
CA ALA A 137 -3.84 7.50 0.21
C ALA A 137 -4.69 8.77 -0.01
N ILE A 138 -4.61 9.37 -1.20
CA ILE A 138 -5.31 10.62 -1.54
C ILE A 138 -6.81 10.40 -1.78
N ASN A 139 -7.18 9.28 -2.39
CA ASN A 139 -8.56 9.03 -2.85
C ASN A 139 -9.62 8.88 -1.73
N ARG A 140 -9.28 9.24 -0.48
CA ARG A 140 -10.23 9.26 0.62
C ARG A 140 -9.98 10.42 1.58
N LYS A 141 -10.92 11.38 1.60
CA LYS A 141 -11.02 12.49 2.57
C LYS A 141 -10.98 12.06 4.06
N LEU A 142 -10.93 10.76 4.33
CA LEU A 142 -10.95 10.16 5.67
C LEU A 142 -9.56 9.78 6.19
N LEU A 143 -8.50 9.88 5.37
CA LEU A 143 -7.15 9.52 5.77
C LEU A 143 -6.38 10.79 6.16
N ARG A 144 -5.99 10.89 7.42
CA ARG A 144 -5.05 11.89 7.90
C ARG A 144 -3.65 11.29 7.92
N LEU A 145 -2.78 11.77 7.03
CA LEU A 145 -1.34 11.47 7.08
C LEU A 145 -0.67 12.44 8.06
N SER A 146 -0.08 11.90 9.12
CA SER A 146 0.71 12.66 10.07
C SER A 146 2.15 12.17 10.02
N ALA A 147 3.05 12.97 9.45
CA ALA A 147 4.48 12.69 9.50
C ALA A 147 5.00 12.91 10.93
N ARG A 148 5.70 11.92 11.47
CA ARG A 148 6.37 12.06 12.77
C ARG A 148 7.51 13.06 12.63
N ARG A 149 7.42 14.18 13.34
CA ARG A 149 8.57 15.09 13.47
C ARG A 149 9.69 14.33 14.21
N HIS A 150 10.74 13.92 13.50
CA HIS A 150 12.01 13.64 14.15
C HIS A 150 12.53 14.99 14.65
N GLY A 151 12.60 15.15 15.96
CA GLY A 151 13.27 16.27 16.57
C GLY A 151 14.77 16.17 16.30
N ASN A 152 15.22 16.65 15.15
CA ASN A 152 16.62 16.96 14.96
C ASN A 152 16.83 18.36 15.53
N ARG A 153 17.38 18.44 16.76
CA ARG A 153 18.01 19.66 17.23
C ARG A 153 19.24 19.86 16.35
N GLN A 154 19.10 20.61 15.30
CA GLN A 154 20.08 21.53 14.73
C GLN A 154 19.62 21.99 13.35
N ASN A 155 19.61 23.32 13.18
CA ASN A 155 19.37 24.16 12.01
C ASN A 155 17.93 24.42 11.60
N GLY A 156 17.54 25.68 11.92
CA GLY A 156 16.32 26.32 11.48
C GLY A 156 16.24 26.44 9.97
N GLN A 157 15.36 25.67 9.38
CA GLN A 157 14.74 26.01 8.12
C GLN A 157 13.30 25.55 8.13
N GLN A 158 12.44 26.41 7.68
CA GLN A 158 11.00 26.41 7.82
C GLN A 158 10.34 25.14 7.25
N LYS A 159 9.50 24.51 8.06
CA LYS A 159 8.60 23.41 7.66
C LYS A 159 7.40 23.98 6.92
N LYS A 160 7.23 23.59 5.68
CA LYS A 160 5.97 23.76 4.96
C LYS A 160 4.99 22.68 5.44
N MET A 161 4.02 23.08 6.26
CA MET A 161 2.83 22.28 6.56
C MET A 161 1.97 22.24 5.29
N ILE A 162 1.74 21.03 4.75
CA ILE A 162 0.64 20.85 3.81
C ILE A 162 -0.59 20.55 4.66
N SER A 163 -1.33 21.61 4.99
CA SER A 163 -2.68 21.51 5.48
C SER A 163 -3.60 21.64 4.27
N THR A 164 -4.24 20.56 3.86
CA THR A 164 -5.39 20.64 2.98
C THR A 164 -6.62 20.86 3.86
N HIS A 165 -6.99 22.14 4.03
CA HIS A 165 -8.36 22.54 4.35
C HIS A 165 -9.10 22.69 3.02
N GLU A 166 -10.12 21.92 2.85
CA GLU A 166 -11.48 22.15 2.38
C GLU A 166 -12.13 20.82 1.99
#